data_87dc40e4531c57ae445eed140c511fe4
#
_entry.id   87dc40e4531c57ae445eed140c511fe4
#
_cell.length_a   1.000
_cell.length_b   1.000
_cell.length_c   1.000
_cell.angle_alpha   90.00
_cell.angle_beta   90.00
_cell.angle_gamma   90.00
#
_symmetry.space_group_name_H-M   'P 1'
#
loop_
_entity.id
_entity.type
_entity.pdbx_description
1 polymer ?
#
loop_
_entity_poly.entity_id
_entity_poly.type
_entity_poly.pdbx_seq_one_letter_code
_entity_poly.pdbx_strand_id
1 'polypeptide(L)'
;VSGKERIKMKNRQRLGKTTVAIVVSTLAFSNCAWGLPQGGTVVTGNGSYTSSGNQMDITGTGNVSVKWDSFNVAAGETVNFKNMNAILNYVTGRQGSEIFGALNGQGVHVFLINPNGILFGKTAQVNVGSLTASTKSLSDVDTALQNFKNSAGISDFGIAGTAELVNMGKLEADTLRFEGSRIVLDTDNIKLSGDDFDGSNAVINGDFANGNVVLGYTAHDANGYAGKDKNFDINGGAQSVKGYM
;
A
#
# COMPACT_ATOMS: atom_id res chain seq x y z
N VAL A 1 -56.07 49.50 -7.26
CA VAL A 1 -54.76 49.71 -7.86
C VAL A 1 -53.81 48.60 -7.42
N SER A 2 -53.50 47.81 -8.42
CA SER A 2 -52.69 46.60 -8.32
C SER A 2 -51.21 46.93 -8.15
N GLY A 3 -50.56 46.28 -7.20
CA GLY A 3 -49.10 46.20 -7.12
C GLY A 3 -48.65 44.77 -7.06
N LYS A 4 -48.32 44.22 -8.22
CA LYS A 4 -47.65 42.91 -8.31
C LYS A 4 -46.20 43.04 -7.91
N GLU A 5 -45.80 42.62 -6.71
CA GLU A 5 -44.42 42.45 -6.37
C GLU A 5 -43.88 41.17 -7.04
N ARG A 6 -42.98 41.35 -7.98
CA ARG A 6 -42.14 40.28 -8.53
C ARG A 6 -41.04 39.93 -7.55
N ILE A 7 -41.15 38.81 -6.87
CA ILE A 7 -40.04 38.20 -6.11
C ILE A 7 -39.00 37.74 -7.13
N LYS A 8 -37.90 38.46 -7.21
CA LYS A 8 -36.68 38.02 -7.90
C LYS A 8 -36.06 36.88 -7.09
N MET A 9 -36.15 35.69 -7.61
CA MET A 9 -35.32 34.60 -7.09
C MET A 9 -33.85 34.90 -7.38
N LYS A 10 -33.13 35.29 -6.36
CA LYS A 10 -31.67 35.44 -6.37
C LYS A 10 -31.01 34.07 -6.43
N ASN A 11 -30.18 33.94 -7.42
CA ASN A 11 -28.97 33.17 -7.49
C ASN A 11 -28.92 31.86 -6.73
N ARG A 12 -29.14 30.78 -7.43
CA ARG A 12 -28.49 29.52 -7.18
C ARG A 12 -26.99 29.75 -7.37
N GLN A 13 -26.25 29.87 -6.28
CA GLN A 13 -24.79 29.70 -6.32
C GLN A 13 -24.54 28.29 -6.84
N ARG A 14 -23.99 28.19 -8.03
CA ARG A 14 -23.35 26.98 -8.50
C ARG A 14 -22.18 26.74 -7.54
N LEU A 15 -22.31 25.72 -6.68
CA LEU A 15 -21.14 25.18 -6.00
C LEU A 15 -20.17 24.79 -7.12
N GLY A 16 -19.06 25.48 -7.17
CA GLY A 16 -17.96 25.14 -8.04
C GLY A 16 -17.55 23.70 -7.75
N LYS A 17 -17.38 22.94 -8.81
CA LYS A 17 -16.72 21.65 -8.76
C LYS A 17 -15.34 21.90 -8.15
N THR A 18 -15.17 21.61 -6.86
CA THR A 18 -13.85 21.60 -6.25
C THR A 18 -13.15 20.40 -6.86
N THR A 19 -12.35 20.65 -7.87
CA THR A 19 -11.38 19.68 -8.35
C THR A 19 -10.42 19.47 -7.18
N VAL A 20 -10.55 18.38 -6.46
CA VAL A 20 -9.50 17.93 -5.54
C VAL A 20 -8.34 17.58 -6.45
N ALA A 21 -7.45 18.53 -6.66
CA ALA A 21 -6.15 18.24 -7.21
C ALA A 21 -5.47 17.36 -6.17
N ILE A 22 -5.34 16.07 -6.48
CA ILE A 22 -4.40 15.20 -5.76
C ILE A 22 -3.04 15.83 -6.06
N VAL A 23 -2.57 16.66 -5.12
CA VAL A 23 -1.19 17.08 -5.10
C VAL A 23 -0.46 15.82 -4.62
N VAL A 24 -0.14 14.93 -5.57
CA VAL A 24 0.99 14.05 -5.38
C VAL A 24 2.15 15.03 -5.21
N SER A 25 2.49 15.33 -3.95
CA SER A 25 3.71 16.07 -3.68
C SER A 25 4.78 15.31 -4.45
N THR A 26 5.40 15.99 -5.40
CA THR A 26 6.53 15.44 -6.14
C THR A 26 7.57 15.15 -5.07
N LEU A 27 7.54 13.91 -4.57
CA LEU A 27 8.67 13.37 -3.84
C LEU A 27 9.84 13.62 -4.78
N ALA A 28 10.78 14.43 -4.33
CA ALA A 28 12.01 14.65 -5.07
C ALA A 28 12.75 13.31 -5.05
N PHE A 29 12.37 12.45 -6.01
CA PHE A 29 13.07 11.22 -6.27
C PHE A 29 14.44 11.61 -6.81
N SER A 30 15.41 11.73 -5.92
CA SER A 30 16.82 11.78 -6.33
C SER A 30 17.06 10.53 -7.18
N ASN A 31 17.82 10.70 -8.27
CA ASN A 31 18.24 9.65 -9.19
C ASN A 31 18.92 8.49 -8.44
N CYS A 32 18.17 7.73 -7.65
CA CYS A 32 18.61 6.44 -7.16
C CYS A 32 18.58 5.48 -8.33
N ALA A 33 19.65 4.78 -8.55
CA ALA A 33 19.70 3.69 -9.49
C ALA A 33 18.59 2.70 -9.09
N TRP A 34 17.54 2.70 -9.88
CA TRP A 34 16.44 1.75 -9.77
C TRP A 34 17.03 0.36 -9.93
N GLY A 35 16.69 -0.57 -9.09
CA GLY A 35 17.24 -1.90 -9.16
C GLY A 35 16.57 -2.81 -8.14
N LEU A 36 16.89 -4.09 -8.24
CA LEU A 36 16.46 -5.12 -7.29
C LEU A 36 16.89 -4.77 -5.85
N PRO A 37 16.25 -5.32 -4.81
CA PRO A 37 16.62 -5.12 -3.40
C PRO A 37 18.10 -5.33 -3.14
N GLN A 38 18.70 -4.47 -2.31
CA GLN A 38 20.14 -4.46 -2.04
C GLN A 38 20.44 -4.60 -0.55
N GLY A 39 21.63 -5.14 -0.25
CA GLY A 39 22.17 -5.22 1.12
C GLY A 39 21.39 -6.12 2.04
N GLY A 40 20.74 -7.16 1.50
CA GLY A 40 19.92 -8.09 2.28
C GLY A 40 20.73 -8.87 3.30
N THR A 41 20.25 -8.91 4.54
CA THR A 41 20.76 -9.78 5.60
C THR A 41 19.59 -10.57 6.18
N VAL A 42 19.64 -11.90 6.03
CA VAL A 42 18.66 -12.79 6.67
C VAL A 42 18.89 -12.74 8.19
N VAL A 43 17.86 -12.32 8.93
CA VAL A 43 17.93 -12.18 10.38
C VAL A 43 17.47 -13.46 11.04
N THR A 44 16.34 -14.01 10.60
CA THR A 44 15.82 -15.28 11.11
C THR A 44 15.15 -16.12 10.04
N GLY A 45 15.00 -17.40 10.31
CA GLY A 45 14.46 -18.39 9.38
C GLY A 45 15.52 -18.94 8.43
N ASN A 46 15.15 -19.97 7.69
CA ASN A 46 16.01 -20.55 6.66
C ASN A 46 15.68 -19.85 5.34
N GLY A 47 16.42 -18.82 5.01
CA GLY A 47 16.22 -18.04 3.78
C GLY A 47 17.53 -17.76 3.04
N SER A 48 17.43 -17.57 1.76
CA SER A 48 18.52 -17.11 0.90
C SER A 48 17.94 -16.32 -0.27
N TYR A 49 18.76 -15.50 -0.91
CA TYR A 49 18.35 -14.81 -2.12
C TYR A 49 19.47 -14.86 -3.17
N THR A 50 19.08 -14.87 -4.42
CA THR A 50 19.97 -14.84 -5.58
C THR A 50 19.40 -13.89 -6.62
N SER A 51 20.28 -13.18 -7.32
CA SER A 51 19.89 -12.28 -8.41
C SER A 51 20.52 -12.75 -9.71
N SER A 52 19.75 -12.72 -10.79
CA SER A 52 20.22 -13.01 -12.14
C SER A 52 19.49 -12.09 -13.13
N GLY A 53 20.24 -11.24 -13.80
CA GLY A 53 19.69 -10.24 -14.69
C GLY A 53 18.71 -9.31 -13.94
N ASN A 54 17.47 -9.24 -14.40
CA ASN A 54 16.40 -8.44 -13.85
C ASN A 54 15.48 -9.22 -12.87
N GLN A 55 15.94 -10.34 -12.35
CA GLN A 55 15.18 -11.18 -11.44
C GLN A 55 15.94 -11.42 -10.14
N MET A 56 15.23 -11.36 -9.03
CA MET A 56 15.68 -11.83 -7.72
C MET A 56 14.74 -12.93 -7.22
N ASP A 57 15.32 -14.05 -6.84
CA ASP A 57 14.62 -15.14 -6.17
C ASP A 57 14.99 -15.15 -4.69
N ILE A 58 14.01 -15.00 -3.84
CA ILE A 58 14.13 -15.12 -2.39
C ILE A 58 13.47 -16.44 -2.01
N THR A 59 14.25 -17.37 -1.53
CA THR A 59 13.79 -18.73 -1.23
C THR A 59 13.96 -19.01 0.25
N GLY A 60 12.99 -19.71 0.85
CA GLY A 60 13.07 -20.04 2.26
C GLY A 60 12.17 -21.19 2.67
N THR A 61 12.11 -21.48 3.97
CA THR A 61 11.16 -22.42 4.57
C THR A 61 10.56 -21.82 5.82
N GLY A 62 9.23 -22.00 6.00
CA GLY A 62 8.52 -21.39 7.13
C GLY A 62 8.47 -19.88 7.02
N ASN A 63 8.79 -19.18 8.09
CA ASN A 63 8.80 -17.73 8.15
C ASN A 63 10.23 -17.21 8.14
N VAL A 64 10.49 -16.21 7.30
CA VAL A 64 11.83 -15.63 7.09
C VAL A 64 11.77 -14.13 7.34
N SER A 65 12.78 -13.56 7.99
CA SER A 65 12.94 -12.11 8.08
C SER A 65 14.27 -11.67 7.50
N VAL A 66 14.23 -10.55 6.76
CA VAL A 66 15.39 -9.97 6.07
C VAL A 66 15.43 -8.47 6.35
N LYS A 67 16.60 -7.96 6.73
CA LYS A 67 16.92 -6.54 6.71
C LYS A 67 17.51 -6.19 5.36
N TRP A 68 17.06 -5.10 4.77
CA TRP A 68 17.53 -4.58 3.49
C TRP A 68 18.08 -3.15 3.64
N ASP A 69 19.13 -2.83 2.92
CA ASP A 69 19.56 -1.45 2.77
C ASP A 69 18.57 -0.66 1.90
N SER A 70 18.06 -1.30 0.84
CA SER A 70 16.99 -0.76 0.01
C SER A 70 16.14 -1.88 -0.55
N PHE A 71 14.85 -1.62 -0.73
CA PHE A 71 13.93 -2.55 -1.38
C PHE A 71 13.20 -1.82 -2.50
N ASN A 72 13.78 -1.87 -3.69
CA ASN A 72 13.21 -1.31 -4.91
C ASN A 72 13.02 -2.42 -5.95
N VAL A 73 12.14 -2.21 -6.90
CA VAL A 73 11.94 -3.10 -8.05
C VAL A 73 11.60 -2.24 -9.25
N ALA A 74 12.53 -2.07 -10.17
CA ALA A 74 12.31 -1.27 -11.36
C ALA A 74 11.30 -1.89 -12.33
N ALA A 75 10.79 -1.10 -13.26
CA ALA A 75 9.93 -1.62 -14.32
C ALA A 75 10.68 -2.68 -15.14
N GLY A 76 10.05 -3.85 -15.29
CA GLY A 76 10.66 -5.01 -15.95
C GLY A 76 11.55 -5.88 -15.04
N GLU A 77 11.73 -5.51 -13.79
CA GLU A 77 12.35 -6.37 -12.79
C GLU A 77 11.30 -7.18 -12.02
N THR A 78 11.76 -8.28 -11.43
CA THR A 78 10.89 -9.21 -10.71
C THR A 78 11.57 -9.69 -9.43
N VAL A 79 10.84 -9.69 -8.34
CA VAL A 79 11.21 -10.38 -7.10
C VAL A 79 10.22 -11.52 -6.86
N ASN A 80 10.73 -12.74 -6.73
CA ASN A 80 9.94 -13.92 -6.45
C ASN A 80 10.20 -14.42 -5.03
N PHE A 81 9.15 -14.66 -4.27
CA PHE A 81 9.18 -15.28 -2.94
C PHE A 81 8.77 -16.74 -3.09
N LYS A 82 9.65 -17.68 -2.71
CA LYS A 82 9.50 -19.12 -3.01
C LYS A 82 9.63 -19.98 -1.76
N ASN A 83 8.77 -21.00 -1.66
CA ASN A 83 8.88 -22.11 -0.69
C ASN A 83 8.84 -21.68 0.79
N MET A 84 8.16 -20.57 1.10
CA MET A 84 8.01 -20.06 2.46
C MET A 84 6.54 -19.74 2.78
N ASN A 85 6.21 -19.65 4.06
CA ASN A 85 4.87 -19.25 4.51
C ASN A 85 4.75 -17.72 4.56
N ALA A 86 5.78 -17.06 5.10
CA ALA A 86 5.81 -15.62 5.21
C ALA A 86 7.23 -15.06 5.14
N ILE A 87 7.32 -13.81 4.66
CA ILE A 87 8.58 -13.06 4.66
C ILE A 87 8.37 -11.65 5.19
N LEU A 88 9.22 -11.26 6.14
CA LEU A 88 9.30 -9.90 6.65
C LEU A 88 10.51 -9.19 6.00
N ASN A 89 10.23 -8.28 5.07
CA ASN A 89 11.22 -7.40 4.47
C ASN A 89 11.22 -6.07 5.23
N TYR A 90 12.24 -5.81 6.02
CA TYR A 90 12.40 -4.56 6.74
C TYR A 90 13.52 -3.72 6.13
N VAL A 91 13.23 -2.50 5.71
CA VAL A 91 14.19 -1.58 5.08
C VAL A 91 14.80 -0.69 6.14
N THR A 92 16.13 -0.71 6.23
CA THR A 92 16.91 0.07 7.20
C THR A 92 17.55 1.33 6.59
N GLY A 93 17.60 1.40 5.25
CA GLY A 93 18.14 2.58 4.55
C GLY A 93 17.23 3.80 4.70
N ARG A 94 17.66 4.91 4.12
CA ARG A 94 16.99 6.21 4.26
C ARG A 94 16.04 6.56 3.11
N GLN A 95 15.92 5.69 2.12
CA GLN A 95 15.11 5.92 0.94
C GLN A 95 13.78 5.15 1.04
N GLY A 96 12.73 5.68 0.46
CA GLY A 96 11.49 4.95 0.27
C GLY A 96 11.67 3.74 -0.63
N SER A 97 10.75 2.80 -0.57
CA SER A 97 10.66 1.67 -1.47
C SER A 97 9.81 2.04 -2.68
N GLU A 98 10.37 1.87 -3.86
CA GLU A 98 9.71 2.15 -5.12
C GLU A 98 9.57 0.86 -5.92
N ILE A 99 8.34 0.40 -6.06
CA ILE A 99 8.00 -0.83 -6.74
C ILE A 99 7.30 -0.48 -8.04
N PHE A 100 7.96 -0.66 -9.17
CA PHE A 100 7.43 -0.50 -10.52
C PHE A 100 7.43 -1.82 -11.30
N GLY A 101 8.12 -2.83 -10.78
CA GLY A 101 8.19 -4.17 -11.33
C GLY A 101 7.24 -5.14 -10.64
N ALA A 102 7.58 -6.43 -10.70
CA ALA A 102 6.75 -7.50 -10.19
C ALA A 102 7.21 -8.01 -8.82
N LEU A 103 6.25 -8.26 -7.92
CA LEU A 103 6.42 -9.02 -6.69
C LEU A 103 5.53 -10.27 -6.78
N ASN A 104 6.12 -11.44 -6.83
CA ASN A 104 5.42 -12.71 -6.96
C ASN A 104 5.66 -13.60 -5.74
N GLY A 105 4.59 -14.14 -5.17
CA GLY A 105 4.68 -15.03 -4.00
C GLY A 105 3.33 -15.65 -3.71
N GLN A 106 2.81 -16.42 -4.67
CA GLN A 106 1.51 -17.06 -4.49
C GLN A 106 1.50 -17.92 -3.24
N GLY A 107 0.52 -17.68 -2.37
CA GLY A 107 0.40 -18.34 -1.06
C GLY A 107 1.39 -17.85 0.01
N VAL A 108 2.26 -16.88 -0.30
CA VAL A 108 3.20 -16.30 0.67
C VAL A 108 2.64 -15.02 1.28
N HIS A 109 2.72 -14.88 2.60
CA HIS A 109 2.43 -13.61 3.24
C HIS A 109 3.67 -12.71 3.18
N VAL A 110 3.61 -11.66 2.37
CA VAL A 110 4.70 -10.70 2.19
C VAL A 110 4.47 -9.47 3.07
N PHE A 111 5.42 -9.21 3.95
CA PHE A 111 5.51 -7.96 4.70
C PHE A 111 6.59 -7.10 4.05
N LEU A 112 6.25 -5.84 3.74
CA LEU A 112 7.20 -4.80 3.33
C LEU A 112 7.06 -3.62 4.28
N ILE A 113 8.08 -3.39 5.09
CA ILE A 113 8.11 -2.30 6.06
C ILE A 113 9.23 -1.35 5.72
N ASN A 114 8.86 -0.11 5.38
CA ASN A 114 9.80 0.96 5.12
C ASN A 114 9.30 2.28 5.71
N PRO A 115 9.87 2.72 6.85
CA PRO A 115 9.46 3.98 7.49
C PRO A 115 9.67 5.24 6.63
N ASN A 116 10.44 5.14 5.54
CA ASN A 116 10.71 6.27 4.65
C ASN A 116 9.72 6.39 3.47
N GLY A 117 8.77 5.47 3.37
CA GLY A 117 7.73 5.49 2.34
C GLY A 117 7.70 4.24 1.49
N ILE A 118 6.54 3.97 0.91
CA ILE A 118 6.33 2.86 -0.03
C ILE A 118 5.46 3.36 -1.18
N LEU A 119 5.94 3.15 -2.40
CA LEU A 119 5.23 3.43 -3.63
C LEU A 119 5.11 2.17 -4.46
N PHE A 120 3.89 1.70 -4.68
CA PHE A 120 3.56 0.79 -5.77
C PHE A 120 3.15 1.65 -6.96
N GLY A 121 4.04 1.79 -7.93
CA GLY A 121 3.85 2.63 -9.10
C GLY A 121 2.89 2.02 -10.12
N LYS A 122 2.51 2.78 -11.14
CA LYS A 122 1.49 2.35 -12.14
C LYS A 122 1.81 1.06 -12.89
N THR A 123 3.08 0.69 -13.01
CA THR A 123 3.51 -0.54 -13.67
C THR A 123 3.76 -1.69 -12.70
N ALA A 124 3.62 -1.45 -11.39
CA ALA A 124 3.77 -2.49 -10.39
C ALA A 124 2.72 -3.60 -10.57
N GLN A 125 3.17 -4.83 -10.40
CA GLN A 125 2.33 -6.02 -10.40
C GLN A 125 2.66 -6.85 -9.17
N VAL A 126 1.79 -6.86 -8.20
CA VAL A 126 1.95 -7.64 -6.98
C VAL A 126 0.95 -8.79 -7.01
N ASN A 127 1.46 -10.01 -6.92
CA ASN A 127 0.66 -11.23 -6.84
C ASN A 127 1.24 -12.12 -5.73
N VAL A 128 0.60 -12.05 -4.57
CA VAL A 128 1.06 -12.71 -3.34
C VAL A 128 -0.13 -13.32 -2.59
N GLY A 129 0.11 -14.23 -1.65
CA GLY A 129 -0.96 -14.77 -0.82
C GLY A 129 -1.57 -13.70 0.08
N SER A 130 -0.72 -12.93 0.77
CA SER A 130 -1.17 -11.79 1.57
C SER A 130 -0.12 -10.68 1.52
N LEU A 131 -0.56 -9.42 1.55
CA LEU A 131 0.34 -8.28 1.58
C LEU A 131 0.11 -7.44 2.85
N THR A 132 1.17 -7.23 3.60
CA THR A 132 1.22 -6.22 4.65
C THR A 132 2.28 -5.18 4.29
N ALA A 133 1.88 -3.94 3.99
CA ALA A 133 2.80 -2.85 3.72
C ALA A 133 2.69 -1.78 4.82
N SER A 134 3.83 -1.30 5.34
CA SER A 134 3.84 -0.36 6.45
C SER A 134 4.90 0.73 6.28
N THR A 135 4.47 1.98 6.47
CA THR A 135 5.35 3.12 6.70
C THR A 135 5.48 3.46 8.19
N LYS A 136 4.79 2.73 9.05
CA LYS A 136 5.11 2.71 10.48
C LYS A 136 6.34 1.85 10.71
N SER A 137 7.24 2.30 11.55
CA SER A 137 8.32 1.43 12.06
C SER A 137 7.75 0.31 12.93
N LEU A 138 8.57 -0.64 13.29
CA LEU A 138 8.26 -1.58 14.37
C LEU A 138 8.71 -0.96 15.71
N SER A 139 7.97 -1.21 16.79
CA SER A 139 8.29 -0.64 18.10
C SER A 139 9.66 -1.15 18.61
N ASP A 140 9.94 -2.42 18.38
CA ASP A 140 11.24 -3.05 18.60
C ASP A 140 11.60 -3.88 17.35
N VAL A 141 12.41 -3.31 16.48
CA VAL A 141 12.78 -3.90 15.19
C VAL A 141 13.51 -5.22 15.37
N ASP A 142 14.50 -5.26 16.27
CA ASP A 142 15.34 -6.43 16.41
C ASP A 142 14.57 -7.60 17.01
N THR A 143 13.78 -7.36 18.05
CA THR A 143 12.90 -8.36 18.63
C THR A 143 11.84 -8.87 17.63
N ALA A 144 11.22 -7.97 16.87
CA ALA A 144 10.21 -8.37 15.88
C ALA A 144 10.82 -9.25 14.78
N LEU A 145 11.98 -8.87 14.25
CA LEU A 145 12.68 -9.66 13.23
C LEU A 145 13.12 -11.03 13.78
N GLN A 146 13.66 -11.07 15.00
CA GLN A 146 14.11 -12.32 15.63
C GLN A 146 12.94 -13.29 15.91
N ASN A 147 11.79 -12.78 16.31
CA ASN A 147 10.64 -13.58 16.66
C ASN A 147 9.79 -14.01 15.46
N PHE A 148 9.98 -13.39 14.29
CA PHE A 148 9.16 -13.62 13.10
C PHE A 148 9.14 -15.09 12.66
N LYS A 149 10.22 -15.84 12.86
CA LYS A 149 10.27 -17.28 12.55
C LYS A 149 9.22 -18.10 13.31
N ASN A 150 8.84 -17.65 14.51
CA ASN A 150 7.92 -18.37 15.38
C ASN A 150 6.45 -17.99 15.11
N SER A 151 6.21 -16.80 14.57
CA SER A 151 4.87 -16.29 14.28
C SER A 151 4.95 -15.34 13.08
N ALA A 152 4.24 -15.64 12.03
CA ALA A 152 4.16 -14.78 10.83
C ALA A 152 3.22 -13.56 11.05
N GLY A 153 3.24 -12.96 12.24
CA GLY A 153 2.40 -11.83 12.57
C GLY A 153 3.20 -10.65 13.11
N ILE A 154 2.89 -9.46 12.64
CA ILE A 154 3.34 -8.20 13.22
C ILE A 154 2.10 -7.51 13.79
N SER A 155 2.05 -7.37 15.11
CA SER A 155 0.97 -6.70 15.83
C SER A 155 1.39 -5.36 16.42
N ASP A 156 2.69 -5.16 16.62
CA ASP A 156 3.25 -4.00 17.28
C ASP A 156 3.96 -3.08 16.27
N PHE A 157 3.14 -2.33 15.53
CA PHE A 157 3.64 -1.23 14.70
C PHE A 157 3.86 -0.02 15.59
N GLY A 158 5.03 0.58 15.48
CA GLY A 158 5.40 1.81 16.16
C GLY A 158 4.63 3.03 15.65
N ILE A 159 5.14 4.19 15.99
CA ILE A 159 4.54 5.47 15.58
C ILE A 159 4.76 5.66 14.08
N ALA A 160 3.70 6.09 13.39
CA ALA A 160 3.80 6.49 11.99
C ALA A 160 4.55 7.82 11.87
N GLY A 161 5.50 7.87 10.95
CA GLY A 161 6.09 9.11 10.48
C GLY A 161 5.17 9.84 9.49
N THR A 162 5.74 10.79 8.74
CA THR A 162 5.03 11.54 7.67
C THR A 162 5.14 10.89 6.29
N ALA A 163 5.84 9.77 6.19
CA ALA A 163 6.04 9.07 4.94
C ALA A 163 4.73 8.50 4.38
N GLU A 164 4.61 8.52 3.07
CA GLU A 164 3.41 8.09 2.37
C GLU A 164 3.49 6.60 1.97
N LEU A 165 2.34 5.92 2.04
CA LEU A 165 2.10 4.65 1.39
C LEU A 165 1.15 4.90 0.22
N VAL A 166 1.64 4.68 -1.00
CA VAL A 166 0.88 4.95 -2.22
C VAL A 166 0.77 3.69 -3.06
N ASN A 167 -0.44 3.36 -3.49
CA ASN A 167 -0.67 2.35 -4.52
C ASN A 167 -1.33 2.95 -5.74
N MET A 168 -0.69 2.81 -6.88
CA MET A 168 -1.21 3.07 -8.22
C MET A 168 -1.07 1.85 -9.13
N GLY A 169 -0.47 0.77 -8.61
CA GLY A 169 -0.21 -0.46 -9.34
C GLY A 169 -1.27 -1.52 -9.11
N LYS A 170 -1.15 -2.61 -9.83
CA LYS A 170 -2.02 -3.76 -9.69
C LYS A 170 -1.60 -4.60 -8.49
N LEU A 171 -2.51 -4.75 -7.52
CA LEU A 171 -2.33 -5.63 -6.36
C LEU A 171 -3.34 -6.77 -6.41
N GLU A 172 -2.84 -7.99 -6.27
CA GLU A 172 -3.64 -9.22 -6.18
C GLU A 172 -3.16 -10.04 -4.99
N ALA A 173 -4.04 -10.24 -3.99
CA ALA A 173 -3.74 -10.96 -2.77
C ALA A 173 -5.02 -11.53 -2.15
N ASP A 174 -4.92 -12.49 -1.22
CA ASP A 174 -6.07 -12.94 -0.45
C ASP A 174 -6.46 -11.91 0.61
N THR A 175 -5.46 -11.32 1.27
CA THR A 175 -5.68 -10.27 2.26
C THR A 175 -4.69 -9.12 2.10
N LEU A 176 -5.12 -7.92 2.51
CA LEU A 176 -4.34 -6.70 2.45
C LEU A 176 -4.33 -6.00 3.81
N ARG A 177 -3.15 -5.57 4.26
CA ARG A 177 -3.00 -4.69 5.40
C ARG A 177 -2.06 -3.54 5.09
N PHE A 178 -2.54 -2.31 5.23
CA PHE A 178 -1.76 -1.10 5.07
C PHE A 178 -1.69 -0.31 6.38
N GLU A 179 -0.49 0.06 6.76
CA GLU A 179 -0.17 0.77 8.00
C GLU A 179 0.63 2.05 7.70
N GLY A 180 0.11 3.20 8.09
CA GLY A 180 0.79 4.49 7.86
C GLY A 180 -0.06 5.67 8.28
N SER A 181 0.49 6.89 8.33
CA SER A 181 -0.31 8.09 8.53
C SER A 181 -1.00 8.50 7.23
N ARG A 182 -0.24 8.51 6.14
CA ARG A 182 -0.69 8.95 4.82
C ARG A 182 -0.77 7.75 3.89
N ILE A 183 -1.98 7.43 3.45
CA ILE A 183 -2.25 6.27 2.58
C ILE A 183 -3.09 6.75 1.41
N VAL A 184 -2.62 6.48 0.19
CA VAL A 184 -3.33 6.80 -1.06
C VAL A 184 -3.45 5.53 -1.89
N LEU A 185 -4.67 5.10 -2.17
CA LEU A 185 -4.93 3.86 -2.89
C LEU A 185 -5.78 4.12 -4.14
N ASP A 186 -5.31 3.62 -5.28
CA ASP A 186 -6.13 3.37 -6.44
C ASP A 186 -6.79 1.99 -6.25
N THR A 187 -8.02 2.00 -5.77
CA THR A 187 -8.72 0.77 -5.39
C THR A 187 -9.22 -0.06 -6.57
N ASP A 188 -9.34 0.53 -7.76
CA ASP A 188 -9.75 -0.20 -8.97
C ASP A 188 -8.71 -1.23 -9.41
N ASN A 189 -7.46 -1.01 -9.00
CA ASN A 189 -6.34 -1.88 -9.29
C ASN A 189 -6.04 -2.91 -8.19
N ILE A 190 -6.93 -3.05 -7.20
CA ILE A 190 -6.75 -3.99 -6.09
C ILE A 190 -7.80 -5.10 -6.18
N LYS A 191 -7.34 -6.35 -6.18
CA LYS A 191 -8.18 -7.55 -6.10
C LYS A 191 -7.80 -8.37 -4.89
N LEU A 192 -8.80 -8.76 -4.10
CA LEU A 192 -8.62 -9.57 -2.90
C LEU A 192 -9.43 -10.86 -3.00
N SER A 193 -8.77 -12.00 -2.79
CA SER A 193 -9.37 -13.33 -2.98
C SER A 193 -10.00 -13.52 -4.37
N GLY A 194 -9.42 -12.86 -5.38
CA GLY A 194 -9.91 -12.90 -6.77
C GLY A 194 -11.04 -11.93 -7.11
N ASP A 195 -11.63 -11.26 -6.13
CA ASP A 195 -12.71 -10.30 -6.28
C ASP A 195 -12.20 -8.85 -6.30
N ASP A 196 -13.06 -7.94 -6.72
CA ASP A 196 -12.78 -6.52 -6.61
C ASP A 196 -12.61 -6.12 -5.14
N PHE A 197 -11.84 -5.07 -4.90
CA PHE A 197 -11.59 -4.54 -3.56
C PHE A 197 -12.90 -4.07 -2.90
N ASP A 198 -13.42 -4.86 -1.97
CA ASP A 198 -14.65 -4.57 -1.23
C ASP A 198 -14.41 -4.22 0.25
N GLY A 199 -13.19 -4.35 0.71
CA GLY A 199 -12.79 -4.09 2.09
C GLY A 199 -13.01 -5.25 3.06
N SER A 200 -13.62 -6.36 2.64
CA SER A 200 -13.83 -7.50 3.54
C SER A 200 -12.52 -8.16 3.99
N ASN A 201 -11.51 -8.14 3.12
CA ASN A 201 -10.19 -8.71 3.33
C ASN A 201 -9.08 -7.65 3.42
N ALA A 202 -9.45 -6.40 3.71
CA ALA A 202 -8.50 -5.29 3.81
C ALA A 202 -8.56 -4.60 5.17
N VAL A 203 -7.40 -4.35 5.75
CA VAL A 203 -7.22 -3.52 6.94
C VAL A 203 -6.39 -2.30 6.57
N ILE A 204 -6.93 -1.09 6.78
CA ILE A 204 -6.25 0.16 6.50
C ILE A 204 -6.17 1.00 7.77
N ASN A 205 -4.99 1.07 8.35
CA ASN A 205 -4.69 1.81 9.57
C ASN A 205 -3.95 3.12 9.23
N GLY A 206 -4.72 4.15 8.88
CA GLY A 206 -4.22 5.48 8.52
C GLY A 206 -4.85 6.58 9.36
N ASP A 207 -4.40 7.81 9.14
CA ASP A 207 -4.95 9.00 9.80
C ASP A 207 -6.17 9.53 9.03
N PHE A 208 -7.30 8.87 9.20
CA PHE A 208 -8.56 9.26 8.56
C PHE A 208 -9.11 10.58 9.10
N ALA A 209 -8.87 10.86 10.38
CA ALA A 209 -9.43 12.04 11.05
C ALA A 209 -8.92 13.35 10.43
N ASN A 210 -7.69 13.37 9.95
CA ASN A 210 -7.06 14.52 9.30
C ASN A 210 -7.09 14.46 7.77
N GLY A 211 -7.85 13.52 7.18
CA GLY A 211 -7.98 13.40 5.73
C GLY A 211 -6.72 12.90 5.02
N ASN A 212 -5.83 12.22 5.74
CA ASN A 212 -4.59 11.69 5.21
C ASN A 212 -4.73 10.31 4.56
N VAL A 213 -5.94 9.77 4.50
CA VAL A 213 -6.24 8.53 3.80
C VAL A 213 -7.18 8.84 2.64
N VAL A 214 -6.72 8.53 1.44
CA VAL A 214 -7.46 8.72 0.20
C VAL A 214 -7.65 7.36 -0.44
N LEU A 215 -8.90 6.92 -0.54
CA LEU A 215 -9.31 5.75 -1.29
C LEU A 215 -9.98 6.26 -2.55
N GLY A 216 -9.26 6.22 -3.67
CA GLY A 216 -9.72 6.75 -4.93
C GLY A 216 -10.06 5.63 -5.89
N TYR A 217 -11.17 5.82 -6.60
CA TYR A 217 -11.43 5.09 -7.83
C TYR A 217 -10.98 5.97 -8.98
N THR A 218 -10.13 5.45 -9.85
CA THR A 218 -9.97 6.06 -11.16
C THR A 218 -11.25 5.78 -11.92
N ALA A 219 -12.15 6.76 -11.98
CA ALA A 219 -13.39 6.63 -12.69
C ALA A 219 -13.11 6.41 -14.18
N HIS A 220 -13.07 5.17 -14.63
CA HIS A 220 -13.11 4.80 -16.04
C HIS A 220 -14.52 4.44 -16.51
N ASP A 221 -15.49 4.59 -15.66
CA ASP A 221 -16.88 4.37 -16.01
C ASP A 221 -17.54 5.72 -16.36
N ALA A 222 -17.87 5.87 -17.63
CA ALA A 222 -18.64 7.02 -18.13
C ALA A 222 -20.05 7.15 -17.53
N ASN A 223 -20.49 6.15 -16.76
CA ASN A 223 -21.81 6.11 -16.12
C ASN A 223 -21.79 6.61 -14.67
N GLY A 224 -20.64 7.07 -14.17
CA GLY A 224 -20.52 7.53 -12.81
C GLY A 224 -20.74 6.39 -11.81
N TYR A 225 -19.74 6.03 -11.07
CA TYR A 225 -19.87 5.02 -10.03
C TYR A 225 -20.98 5.43 -9.05
N ALA A 226 -22.11 4.75 -9.12
CA ALA A 226 -23.13 4.84 -8.09
C ALA A 226 -22.52 4.23 -6.82
N GLY A 227 -22.00 5.12 -5.94
CA GLY A 227 -21.21 4.74 -4.80
C GLY A 227 -21.87 3.64 -4.00
N LYS A 228 -21.34 2.44 -4.09
CA LYS A 228 -21.60 1.43 -3.07
C LYS A 228 -20.73 1.83 -1.88
N ASP A 229 -21.36 2.08 -0.74
CA ASP A 229 -20.65 2.20 0.51
C ASP A 229 -19.85 0.91 0.69
N LYS A 230 -18.51 1.02 0.66
CA LYS A 230 -17.66 -0.12 0.94
C LYS A 230 -17.27 -0.07 2.41
N ASN A 231 -17.44 -1.19 3.07
CA ASN A 231 -17.05 -1.33 4.47
C ASN A 231 -15.58 -1.78 4.51
N PHE A 232 -14.77 -0.99 5.21
CA PHE A 232 -13.37 -1.33 5.50
C PHE A 232 -13.21 -1.54 6.99
N ASP A 233 -12.37 -2.47 7.39
CA ASP A 233 -11.91 -2.54 8.76
C ASP A 233 -10.85 -1.46 9.00
N ILE A 234 -11.27 -0.37 9.60
CA ILE A 234 -10.43 0.79 9.90
C ILE A 234 -10.14 0.78 11.38
N ASN A 235 -8.88 0.62 11.76
CA ASN A 235 -8.44 0.56 13.16
C ASN A 235 -9.16 -0.52 14.01
N GLY A 236 -9.48 -1.68 13.41
CA GLY A 236 -10.16 -2.77 14.11
C GLY A 236 -11.66 -2.57 14.31
N GLY A 237 -12.26 -1.60 13.66
CA GLY A 237 -13.70 -1.36 13.63
C GLY A 237 -14.22 -1.18 12.22
N ALA A 238 -15.27 -1.89 11.84
CA ALA A 238 -15.90 -1.73 10.54
C ALA A 238 -16.41 -0.29 10.37
N GLN A 239 -15.87 0.45 9.42
CA GLN A 239 -16.33 1.79 9.05
C GLN A 239 -16.69 1.84 7.58
N SER A 240 -17.76 2.57 7.30
CA SER A 240 -18.20 2.84 5.93
C SER A 240 -17.42 4.04 5.39
N VAL A 241 -16.63 3.84 4.35
CA VAL A 241 -15.96 4.92 3.63
C VAL A 241 -16.79 5.26 2.41
N LYS A 242 -17.32 6.48 2.35
CA LYS A 242 -17.96 6.98 1.14
C LYS A 242 -16.88 7.27 0.11
N GLY A 243 -16.91 6.56 -1.01
CA GLY A 243 -16.08 6.90 -2.16
C GLY A 243 -16.39 8.34 -2.60
N TYR A 244 -15.40 9.20 -2.65
CA TYR A 244 -15.54 10.51 -3.28
C TYR A 244 -15.33 10.33 -4.78
N MET A 245 -16.37 10.68 -5.54
CA MET A 245 -16.29 10.89 -6.98
C MET A 245 -15.59 12.22 -7.29
#